data_346189748d0cfc08545d661f636a3151
#
_entry.id   346189748d0cfc08545d661f636a3151
#
_cell.length_a   1.000
_cell.length_b   1.000
_cell.length_c   1.000
_cell.angle_alpha   90.00
_cell.angle_beta   90.00
_cell.angle_gamma   90.00
#
_symmetry.space_group_name_H-M   'P 1'
#
loop_
_entity.id
_entity.type
_entity.pdbx_description
1 polymer ?
#
loop_
_entity_poly.entity_id
_entity_poly.type
_entity_poly.pdbx_seq_one_letter_code
_entity_poly.pdbx_strand_id
1 'polypeptide(L)' 'MHSKKYAKVKKYYDSGLWDIHRVHDAVEHGWVTPSEYLEITGEPYEEV' A
#
# COMPACT_ATOMS: atom_id res chain seq x y z
N MET A 1 -14.59 -0.09 -4.22
CA MET A 1 -13.86 1.03 -4.83
C MET A 1 -12.58 1.30 -4.05
N HIS A 2 -11.47 1.50 -4.74
CA HIS A 2 -10.19 1.72 -4.08
C HIS A 2 -10.00 3.18 -3.70
N SER A 3 -9.07 3.40 -2.77
CA SER A 3 -8.70 4.76 -2.37
C SER A 3 -8.07 5.51 -3.55
N LYS A 4 -8.10 6.83 -3.49
CA LYS A 4 -7.59 7.67 -4.58
C LYS A 4 -6.11 7.40 -4.90
N LYS A 5 -5.33 7.06 -3.90
CA LYS A 5 -3.90 6.81 -4.05
C LYS A 5 -3.56 5.35 -4.34
N TYR A 6 -4.56 4.47 -4.37
CA TYR A 6 -4.32 3.05 -4.54
C TYR A 6 -3.51 2.74 -5.78
N ALA A 7 -3.94 3.22 -6.93
CA ALA A 7 -3.27 2.93 -8.20
C ALA A 7 -1.84 3.45 -8.21
N LYS A 8 -1.62 4.63 -7.63
CA LYS A 8 -0.29 5.23 -7.56
C LYS A 8 0.63 4.42 -6.66
N VAL A 9 0.15 4.05 -5.47
CA VAL A 9 0.94 3.27 -4.52
C VAL A 9 1.26 1.89 -5.12
N LYS A 10 0.27 1.26 -5.72
CA LYS A 10 0.48 -0.04 -6.36
C LYS A 10 1.54 0.05 -7.47
N LYS A 11 1.47 1.09 -8.28
CA LYS A 11 2.42 1.29 -9.37
C LYS A 11 3.85 1.45 -8.83
N TYR A 12 4.01 2.23 -7.78
CA TYR A 12 5.33 2.46 -7.18
C TYR A 12 5.90 1.17 -6.58
N TYR A 13 5.06 0.38 -5.94
CA TYR A 13 5.51 -0.87 -5.37
C TYR A 13 5.87 -1.88 -6.47
N ASP A 14 5.01 -2.03 -7.48
CA ASP A 14 5.21 -2.97 -8.57
C ASP A 14 6.45 -2.64 -9.39
N SER A 15 6.75 -1.35 -9.54
CA SER A 15 7.91 -0.91 -10.33
C SER A 15 9.22 -0.97 -9.54
N GLY A 16 9.15 -1.28 -8.25
CA GLY A 16 10.33 -1.35 -7.41
C GLY A 16 10.79 -0.02 -6.84
N LEU A 17 10.05 1.06 -7.09
CA LEU A 17 10.39 2.37 -6.53
C LEU A 17 10.16 2.43 -5.02
N TRP A 18 9.14 1.70 -4.54
CA TRP A 18 8.81 1.65 -3.12
C TRP A 18 8.99 0.23 -2.60
N ASP A 19 9.50 0.12 -1.38
CA ASP A 19 9.52 -1.18 -0.69
C ASP A 19 8.26 -1.31 0.15
N ILE A 20 8.12 -2.45 0.84
CA ILE A 20 6.93 -2.74 1.62
C ILE A 20 6.76 -1.74 2.78
N HIS A 21 7.84 -1.21 3.30
CA HIS A 21 7.77 -0.22 4.38
C HIS A 21 7.11 1.06 3.92
N ARG A 22 7.36 1.46 2.67
CA ARG A 22 6.73 2.64 2.09
C ARG A 22 5.23 2.44 1.94
N VAL A 23 4.82 1.25 1.52
CA VAL A 23 3.40 0.95 1.38
C VAL A 23 2.74 0.93 2.76
N HIS A 24 3.43 0.41 3.76
CA HIS A 24 2.95 0.43 5.14
C HIS A 24 2.72 1.87 5.61
N ASP A 25 3.65 2.77 5.31
CA ASP A 25 3.51 4.18 5.64
C ASP A 25 2.31 4.80 4.94
N ALA A 26 2.04 4.39 3.70
CA ALA A 26 0.89 4.90 2.97
C ALA A 26 -0.41 4.53 3.68
N VAL A 27 -0.48 3.34 4.28
CA VAL A 27 -1.65 2.96 5.08
C VAL A 27 -1.78 3.87 6.29
N GLU A 28 -0.68 4.14 6.97
CA GLU A 28 -0.68 4.99 8.15
C GLU A 28 -1.12 6.42 7.83
N HIS A 29 -0.77 6.90 6.64
CA HIS A 29 -1.16 8.23 6.18
C HIS A 29 -2.59 8.26 5.61
N GLY A 30 -3.25 7.11 5.54
CA GLY A 30 -4.62 7.05 5.03
C GLY A 30 -4.71 7.09 3.51
N TRP A 31 -3.61 6.88 2.79
CA TRP A 31 -3.59 6.87 1.33
C TRP A 31 -4.24 5.61 0.78
N VAL A 32 -4.05 4.50 1.46
CA VAL A 32 -4.66 3.22 1.11
C VAL A 32 -5.14 2.55 2.39
N THR A 33 -6.02 1.55 2.25
CA THR A 33 -6.54 0.82 3.40
C THR A 33 -5.71 -0.43 3.65
N PRO A 34 -5.84 -1.06 4.84
CA PRO A 34 -5.16 -2.35 5.09
C PRO A 34 -5.54 -3.42 4.08
N SER A 35 -6.78 -3.43 3.59
CA SER A 35 -7.20 -4.36 2.56
C SER A 35 -6.44 -4.12 1.25
N GLU A 36 -6.24 -2.85 0.92
CA GLU A 36 -5.50 -2.48 -0.28
C GLU A 36 -4.01 -2.80 -0.12
N TYR A 37 -3.48 -2.67 1.07
CA TYR A 37 -2.11 -3.06 1.35
C TYR A 37 -1.91 -4.54 1.01
N LEU A 38 -2.84 -5.38 1.44
CA LEU A 38 -2.78 -6.80 1.14
C LEU A 38 -2.85 -7.06 -0.37
N GLU A 39 -3.74 -6.35 -1.07
CA GLU A 39 -3.85 -6.50 -2.52
C GLU A 39 -2.55 -6.09 -3.24
N ILE A 40 -1.90 -5.04 -2.76
CA ILE A 40 -0.70 -4.51 -3.39
C ILE A 40 0.51 -5.40 -3.11
N THR A 41 0.72 -5.76 -1.86
CA THR A 41 1.95 -6.43 -1.43
C THR A 41 1.82 -7.94 -1.33
N GLY A 42 0.60 -8.45 -1.20
CA GLY A 42 0.36 -9.87 -0.96
C GLY A 42 0.60 -10.27 0.49
N GLU A 43 0.86 -9.32 1.37
CA GLU A 43 1.10 -9.57 2.78
C GLU A 43 0.02 -8.89 3.62
N PRO A 44 -0.47 -9.52 4.69
CA PRO A 44 -1.44 -8.89 5.56
C PRO A 44 -0.84 -7.69 6.29
N TYR A 45 -1.62 -6.62 6.41
CA TYR A 45 -1.17 -5.43 7.13
C TYR A 45 -1.20 -5.72 8.63
N GLU A 46 -0.09 -5.50 9.28
CA GLU A 46 0.01 -5.66 10.73
C GLU A 46 0.30 -4.32 11.37
N GLU A 47 -0.54 -3.92 12.29
CA GLU A 47 -0.28 -2.74 13.11
C GLU A 47 0.72 -3.11 14.18
N VAL A 48 1.75 -2.31 14.29
CA VAL A 48 2.78 -2.53 15.29
C VAL A 48 2.58 -1.59 16.45
#